data_9bfd77e6dd9323d979966d0321583373
#
_entry.id   9bfd77e6dd9323d979966d0321583373
#
_cell.length_a   1.000
_cell.length_b   1.000
_cell.length_c   1.000
_cell.angle_alpha   90.00
_cell.angle_beta   90.00
_cell.angle_gamma   90.00
#
_symmetry.space_group_name_H-M   'P 1'
#
loop_
_entity.id
_entity.type
_entity.pdbx_description
1 polymer ?
#
loop_
_entity_poly.entity_id
_entity_poly.type
_entity_poly.pdbx_seq_one_letter_code
_entity_poly.pdbx_strand_id
1 'polypeptide(L)'
;MKTNLQTFFTEYRTYFGKISKQQTIDVLSAILEANTAKYNLTLEQLAYLLATAYHETGHDFVPKRELGGATYFIKKYWNNPKVAKWLGNDDSSEAVKYCGRGLVQITGETNYERFGIASNPEMALETGTAIRIIFEGMIKGIFTGKKLSDYNKSIGYDFVNARRIIN
;
A
#
# COMPACT_ATOMS: atom_id res chain seq x y z
N MET A 1 6.56 20.25 -2.22
CA MET A 1 6.69 20.45 -3.69
C MET A 1 5.31 20.34 -4.32
N LYS A 2 4.84 21.34 -5.08
CA LYS A 2 3.57 21.21 -5.82
C LYS A 2 3.81 20.35 -7.06
N THR A 3 3.19 19.19 -7.11
CA THR A 3 3.24 18.31 -8.28
C THR A 3 2.28 18.86 -9.35
N ASN A 4 2.78 19.16 -10.54
CA ASN A 4 1.93 19.50 -11.68
C ASN A 4 1.34 18.22 -12.26
N LEU A 5 0.05 17.98 -12.04
CA LEU A 5 -0.63 16.77 -12.49
C LEU A 5 -0.57 16.59 -14.01
N GLN A 6 -0.70 17.66 -14.78
CA GLN A 6 -0.65 17.59 -16.25
C GLN A 6 0.73 17.09 -16.71
N THR A 7 1.82 17.67 -16.18
CA THR A 7 3.19 17.23 -16.47
C THR A 7 3.39 15.78 -16.04
N PHE A 8 2.97 15.43 -14.81
CA PHE A 8 3.08 14.05 -14.32
C PHE A 8 2.42 13.05 -15.26
N PHE A 9 1.16 13.28 -15.65
CA PHE A 9 0.46 12.34 -16.54
C PHE A 9 0.99 12.33 -17.96
N THR A 10 1.58 13.39 -18.43
CA THR A 10 2.28 13.42 -19.73
C THR A 10 3.50 12.53 -19.70
N GLU A 11 4.37 12.71 -18.70
CA GLU A 11 5.56 11.89 -18.50
C GLU A 11 5.20 10.42 -18.22
N TYR A 12 4.20 10.18 -17.35
CA TYR A 12 3.73 8.83 -17.07
C TYR A 12 3.37 8.07 -18.36
N ARG A 13 2.59 8.71 -19.26
CA ARG A 13 2.21 8.08 -20.54
C ARG A 13 3.37 7.82 -21.46
N THR A 14 4.40 8.65 -21.40
CA THR A 14 5.63 8.46 -22.20
C THR A 14 6.37 7.20 -21.78
N TYR A 15 6.46 6.91 -20.49
CA TYR A 15 7.22 5.76 -19.97
C TYR A 15 6.40 4.48 -19.80
N PHE A 16 5.14 4.59 -19.42
CA PHE A 16 4.27 3.45 -19.07
C PHE A 16 3.11 3.22 -20.04
N GLY A 17 2.95 4.08 -21.03
CA GLY A 17 1.88 3.98 -22.02
C GLY A 17 0.54 4.55 -21.54
N LYS A 18 -0.52 4.24 -22.30
CA LYS A 18 -1.86 4.76 -22.07
C LYS A 18 -2.46 4.22 -20.78
N ILE A 19 -3.00 5.11 -19.93
CA ILE A 19 -3.83 4.73 -18.80
C ILE A 19 -5.22 4.41 -19.31
N SER A 20 -5.66 3.16 -19.15
CA SER A 20 -6.94 2.67 -19.70
C SER A 20 -8.12 2.89 -18.77
N LYS A 21 -7.88 3.06 -17.44
CA LYS A 21 -8.93 3.18 -16.43
C LYS A 21 -8.96 4.58 -15.85
N GLN A 22 -10.13 5.21 -15.80
CA GLN A 22 -10.30 6.51 -15.13
C GLN A 22 -9.95 6.41 -13.64
N GLN A 23 -10.32 5.32 -12.97
CA GLN A 23 -10.00 5.10 -11.57
C GLN A 23 -8.49 5.15 -11.27
N THR A 24 -7.63 4.68 -12.17
CA THR A 24 -6.17 4.83 -12.04
C THR A 24 -5.75 6.30 -12.01
N ILE A 25 -6.33 7.13 -12.87
CA ILE A 25 -6.06 8.58 -12.90
C ILE A 25 -6.51 9.22 -11.59
N ASP A 26 -7.70 8.86 -11.12
CA ASP A 26 -8.28 9.42 -9.89
C ASP A 26 -7.43 9.08 -8.66
N VAL A 27 -7.00 7.82 -8.53
CA VAL A 27 -6.15 7.37 -7.41
C VAL A 27 -4.77 8.01 -7.45
N LEU A 28 -4.12 8.06 -8.63
CA LEU A 28 -2.82 8.72 -8.79
C LEU A 28 -2.91 10.21 -8.44
N SER A 29 -3.93 10.90 -8.94
CA SER A 29 -4.18 12.31 -8.60
C SER A 29 -4.33 12.50 -7.11
N ALA A 30 -5.15 11.67 -6.45
CA ALA A 30 -5.37 11.73 -5.01
C ALA A 30 -4.09 11.44 -4.19
N ILE A 31 -3.22 10.52 -4.64
CA ILE A 31 -1.92 10.27 -4.01
C ILE A 31 -1.02 11.53 -4.10
N LEU A 32 -0.92 12.14 -5.28
CA LEU A 32 -0.08 13.32 -5.50
C LEU A 32 -0.59 14.54 -4.73
N GLU A 33 -1.90 14.71 -4.67
CA GLU A 33 -2.57 15.76 -3.88
C GLU A 33 -2.37 15.54 -2.38
N ALA A 34 -2.55 14.31 -1.88
CA ALA A 34 -2.31 13.96 -0.48
C ALA A 34 -0.86 14.22 -0.08
N ASN A 35 0.12 13.87 -0.95
CA ASN A 35 1.51 14.18 -0.70
C ASN A 35 1.73 15.69 -0.56
N THR A 36 1.18 16.49 -1.48
CA THR A 36 1.35 17.95 -1.48
C THR A 36 0.66 18.60 -0.28
N ALA A 37 -0.54 18.14 0.08
CA ALA A 37 -1.36 18.75 1.13
C ALA A 37 -0.95 18.34 2.55
N LYS A 38 -0.44 17.11 2.74
CA LYS A 38 -0.28 16.55 4.10
C LYS A 38 1.08 15.91 4.35
N TYR A 39 1.54 15.02 3.46
CA TYR A 39 2.65 14.13 3.82
C TYR A 39 4.03 14.66 3.45
N ASN A 40 4.12 15.43 2.39
CA ASN A 40 5.29 16.19 1.96
C ASN A 40 6.58 15.35 1.82
N LEU A 41 6.45 14.14 1.26
CA LEU A 41 7.58 13.26 0.95
C LEU A 41 8.52 13.91 -0.05
N THR A 42 9.80 13.53 0.00
CA THR A 42 10.75 13.86 -1.07
C THR A 42 10.36 13.18 -2.38
N LEU A 43 10.94 13.59 -3.49
CA LEU A 43 10.66 13.01 -4.80
C LEU A 43 10.97 11.51 -4.82
N GLU A 44 12.10 11.12 -4.24
CA GLU A 44 12.57 9.74 -4.20
C GLU A 44 11.65 8.86 -3.31
N GLN A 45 11.23 9.39 -2.15
CA GLN A 45 10.32 8.69 -1.26
C GLN A 45 8.94 8.50 -1.92
N LEU A 46 8.43 9.55 -2.59
CA LEU A 46 7.17 9.47 -3.33
C LEU A 46 7.27 8.50 -4.51
N ALA A 47 8.38 8.52 -5.25
CA ALA A 47 8.64 7.59 -6.34
C ALA A 47 8.66 6.14 -5.83
N TYR A 48 9.29 5.88 -4.67
CA TYR A 48 9.28 4.55 -4.07
C TYR A 48 7.88 4.12 -3.63
N LEU A 49 7.11 5.01 -3.01
CA LEU A 49 5.72 4.75 -2.61
C LEU A 49 4.85 4.40 -3.84
N LEU A 50 4.97 5.19 -4.91
CA LEU A 50 4.24 4.93 -6.16
C LEU A 50 4.66 3.60 -6.81
N ALA A 51 5.97 3.30 -6.84
CA ALA A 51 6.46 2.03 -7.37
C ALA A 51 5.92 0.83 -6.58
N THR A 52 5.82 0.96 -5.26
CA THR A 52 5.21 -0.07 -4.40
C THR A 52 3.73 -0.24 -4.72
N ALA A 53 2.96 0.83 -4.73
CA ALA A 53 1.53 0.78 -5.07
C ALA A 53 1.29 0.17 -6.46
N TYR A 54 2.12 0.53 -7.44
CA TYR A 54 2.07 -0.02 -8.79
C TYR A 54 2.28 -1.54 -8.79
N HIS A 55 3.31 -2.01 -8.07
CA HIS A 55 3.62 -3.44 -7.97
C HIS A 55 2.50 -4.24 -7.27
N GLU A 56 2.06 -3.80 -6.10
CA GLU A 56 1.07 -4.49 -5.26
C GLU A 56 -0.32 -4.52 -5.88
N THR A 57 -0.65 -3.56 -6.74
CA THR A 57 -1.96 -3.51 -7.40
C THR A 57 -1.99 -4.17 -8.78
N GLY A 58 -0.90 -4.81 -9.21
CA GLY A 58 -0.81 -5.38 -10.56
C GLY A 58 -0.86 -4.31 -11.64
N HIS A 59 -0.15 -3.21 -11.42
CA HIS A 59 0.18 -2.14 -12.34
C HIS A 59 -0.97 -1.16 -12.69
N ASP A 60 -2.04 -1.11 -11.89
CA ASP A 60 -3.16 -0.17 -12.17
C ASP A 60 -3.50 0.82 -11.04
N PHE A 61 -2.79 0.77 -9.92
CA PHE A 61 -3.00 1.65 -8.75
C PHE A 61 -4.41 1.59 -8.14
N VAL A 62 -5.22 0.64 -8.52
CA VAL A 62 -6.57 0.50 -7.96
C VAL A 62 -6.50 -0.33 -6.69
N PRO A 63 -7.00 0.15 -5.53
CA PRO A 63 -7.07 -0.65 -4.32
C PRO A 63 -7.83 -1.95 -4.57
N LYS A 64 -7.22 -3.09 -4.24
CA LYS A 64 -7.76 -4.42 -4.55
C LYS A 64 -7.88 -5.29 -3.32
N ARG A 65 -8.84 -6.20 -3.37
CA ARG A 65 -8.87 -7.37 -2.50
C ARG A 65 -8.04 -8.48 -3.14
N GLU A 66 -7.27 -9.19 -2.32
CA GLU A 66 -6.54 -10.39 -2.72
C GLU A 66 -7.49 -11.42 -3.37
N LEU A 67 -7.06 -11.98 -4.48
CA LEU A 67 -7.83 -13.01 -5.17
C LEU A 67 -7.70 -14.35 -4.43
N GLY A 68 -8.84 -14.97 -4.12
CA GLY A 68 -8.89 -16.26 -3.44
C GLY A 68 -10.23 -16.51 -2.78
N GLY A 69 -10.49 -17.77 -2.46
CA GLY A 69 -11.64 -18.20 -1.67
C GLY A 69 -11.26 -18.52 -0.23
N ALA A 70 -12.25 -18.84 0.61
CA ALA A 70 -12.05 -19.15 2.03
C ALA A 70 -10.98 -20.22 2.26
N THR A 71 -11.03 -21.33 1.52
CA THR A 71 -10.06 -22.43 1.63
C THR A 71 -8.62 -21.95 1.38
N TYR A 72 -8.42 -21.08 0.39
CA TYR A 72 -7.10 -20.51 0.08
C TYR A 72 -6.59 -19.64 1.24
N PHE A 73 -7.42 -18.73 1.75
CA PHE A 73 -7.03 -17.83 2.83
C PHE A 73 -6.77 -18.58 4.15
N ILE A 74 -7.60 -19.57 4.50
CA ILE A 74 -7.39 -20.42 5.65
C ILE A 74 -6.05 -21.17 5.53
N LYS A 75 -5.78 -21.78 4.39
CA LYS A 75 -4.51 -22.48 4.15
C LYS A 75 -3.32 -21.53 4.27
N LYS A 76 -3.42 -20.31 3.76
CA LYS A 76 -2.33 -19.34 3.71
C LYS A 76 -2.09 -18.62 5.04
N TYR A 77 -3.15 -18.26 5.75
CA TYR A 77 -3.10 -17.31 6.87
C TYR A 77 -3.49 -17.92 8.23
N TRP A 78 -4.00 -19.16 8.26
CA TRP A 78 -4.40 -19.83 9.50
C TRP A 78 -3.68 -21.17 9.73
N ASN A 79 -3.58 -22.05 8.75
CA ASN A 79 -3.05 -23.40 8.94
C ASN A 79 -1.57 -23.44 9.38
N ASN A 80 -0.84 -22.35 9.27
CA ASN A 80 0.48 -22.22 9.87
C ASN A 80 0.36 -21.38 11.17
N PRO A 81 0.52 -21.99 12.36
CA PRO A 81 0.34 -21.28 13.63
C PRO A 81 1.27 -20.07 13.82
N LYS A 82 2.49 -20.12 13.24
CA LYS A 82 3.42 -18.98 13.30
C LYS A 82 2.90 -17.79 12.47
N VAL A 83 2.32 -18.08 11.30
CA VAL A 83 1.72 -17.05 10.44
C VAL A 83 0.46 -16.48 11.08
N ALA A 84 -0.45 -17.34 11.57
CA ALA A 84 -1.67 -16.92 12.26
C ALA A 84 -1.36 -15.98 13.42
N LYS A 85 -0.44 -16.39 14.30
CA LYS A 85 0.01 -15.60 15.45
C LYS A 85 0.63 -14.26 15.03
N TRP A 86 1.45 -14.26 13.98
CA TRP A 86 2.08 -13.04 13.48
C TRP A 86 1.07 -12.05 12.88
N LEU A 87 0.03 -12.58 12.23
CA LEU A 87 -1.07 -11.81 11.65
C LEU A 87 -2.12 -11.36 12.69
N GLY A 88 -2.12 -11.96 13.89
CA GLY A 88 -3.13 -11.74 14.92
C GLY A 88 -4.47 -12.39 14.62
N ASN A 89 -4.47 -13.46 13.82
CA ASN A 89 -5.70 -14.22 13.54
C ASN A 89 -5.91 -15.27 14.64
N ASP A 90 -7.00 -15.19 15.38
CA ASP A 90 -7.34 -16.08 16.47
C ASP A 90 -8.18 -17.29 16.02
N ASP A 91 -8.74 -17.23 14.81
CA ASP A 91 -9.47 -18.35 14.19
C ASP A 91 -9.38 -18.34 12.64
N SER A 92 -9.95 -19.38 12.03
CA SER A 92 -9.93 -19.53 10.58
C SER A 92 -10.81 -18.53 9.83
N SER A 93 -11.85 -17.98 10.46
CA SER A 93 -12.73 -16.98 9.84
C SER A 93 -12.04 -15.65 9.70
N GLU A 94 -11.14 -15.32 10.62
CA GLU A 94 -10.33 -14.10 10.58
C GLU A 94 -9.30 -14.12 9.44
N ALA A 95 -8.76 -15.28 9.11
CA ALA A 95 -7.93 -15.44 7.92
C ALA A 95 -8.65 -15.05 6.62
N VAL A 96 -9.96 -15.27 6.57
CA VAL A 96 -10.83 -14.87 5.45
C VAL A 96 -11.21 -13.39 5.56
N LYS A 97 -11.61 -12.95 6.76
CA LYS A 97 -12.03 -11.58 7.05
C LYS A 97 -10.91 -10.58 6.78
N TYR A 98 -9.69 -10.89 7.21
CA TYR A 98 -8.53 -10.01 7.14
C TYR A 98 -7.53 -10.39 6.03
N CYS A 99 -8.01 -10.95 4.92
CA CYS A 99 -7.21 -11.18 3.73
C CYS A 99 -6.70 -9.86 3.12
N GLY A 100 -5.72 -9.94 2.23
CA GLY A 100 -5.04 -8.79 1.65
C GLY A 100 -5.98 -7.79 0.97
N ARG A 101 -5.81 -6.48 1.27
CA ARG A 101 -6.58 -5.37 0.65
C ARG A 101 -5.75 -4.11 0.49
N GLY A 102 -6.22 -3.28 -0.41
CA GLY A 102 -5.73 -1.90 -0.60
C GLY A 102 -4.58 -1.77 -1.58
N LEU A 103 -3.85 -0.67 -1.44
CA LEU A 103 -2.70 -0.33 -2.29
C LEU A 103 -1.42 -1.09 -1.91
N VAL A 104 -1.36 -1.68 -0.71
CA VAL A 104 -0.21 -2.42 -0.18
C VAL A 104 -0.58 -3.79 0.37
N GLN A 105 -1.78 -4.27 0.07
CA GLN A 105 -2.26 -5.61 0.45
C GLN A 105 -2.09 -5.90 1.95
N ILE A 106 -2.54 -4.95 2.83
CA ILE A 106 -2.50 -5.20 4.28
C ILE A 106 -3.27 -6.48 4.62
N THR A 107 -2.70 -7.32 5.49
CA THR A 107 -3.22 -8.65 5.82
C THR A 107 -3.11 -8.91 7.32
N GLY A 108 -4.06 -9.63 7.88
CA GLY A 108 -4.11 -10.03 9.29
C GLY A 108 -4.74 -8.97 10.20
N GLU A 109 -5.48 -9.44 11.23
CA GLU A 109 -6.24 -8.57 12.13
C GLU A 109 -5.39 -7.46 12.72
N THR A 110 -4.20 -7.79 13.24
CA THR A 110 -3.29 -6.81 13.85
C THR A 110 -3.00 -5.61 12.93
N ASN A 111 -2.86 -5.83 11.61
CA ASN A 111 -2.63 -4.71 10.70
C ASN A 111 -3.89 -3.87 10.48
N TYR A 112 -5.06 -4.49 10.40
CA TYR A 112 -6.33 -3.76 10.31
C TYR A 112 -6.62 -2.96 11.56
N GLU A 113 -6.29 -3.49 12.76
CA GLU A 113 -6.39 -2.76 14.04
C GLU A 113 -5.47 -1.55 14.09
N ARG A 114 -4.19 -1.70 13.67
CA ARG A 114 -3.22 -0.60 13.63
C ARG A 114 -3.69 0.60 12.80
N PHE A 115 -4.54 0.36 11.81
CA PHE A 115 -5.15 1.41 11.00
C PHE A 115 -6.57 1.78 11.45
N GLY A 116 -7.11 1.17 12.51
CA GLY A 116 -8.42 1.46 13.07
C GLY A 116 -9.60 1.04 12.18
N ILE A 117 -9.42 -0.01 11.37
CA ILE A 117 -10.43 -0.49 10.43
C ILE A 117 -10.77 -1.98 10.59
N ALA A 118 -10.39 -2.62 11.71
CA ALA A 118 -10.66 -4.04 11.95
C ALA A 118 -12.16 -4.37 12.00
N SER A 119 -13.01 -3.43 12.46
CA SER A 119 -14.47 -3.58 12.45
C SER A 119 -15.07 -3.59 11.04
N ASN A 120 -14.43 -2.92 10.08
CA ASN A 120 -14.84 -2.89 8.67
C ASN A 120 -13.61 -2.96 7.74
N PRO A 121 -13.05 -4.14 7.47
CA PRO A 121 -11.85 -4.32 6.64
C PRO A 121 -12.01 -3.83 5.19
N GLU A 122 -13.25 -3.77 4.68
CA GLU A 122 -13.53 -3.29 3.32
C GLU A 122 -13.15 -1.80 3.13
N MET A 123 -13.06 -1.03 4.20
CA MET A 123 -12.56 0.35 4.15
C MET A 123 -11.16 0.45 3.52
N ALA A 124 -10.34 -0.60 3.60
CA ALA A 124 -9.03 -0.61 2.93
C ALA A 124 -9.11 -0.53 1.40
N LEU A 125 -10.29 -0.76 0.80
CA LEU A 125 -10.54 -0.61 -0.64
C LEU A 125 -10.97 0.81 -1.02
N GLU A 126 -11.40 1.62 -0.06
CA GLU A 126 -11.73 3.02 -0.30
C GLU A 126 -10.48 3.83 -0.59
N THR A 127 -10.49 4.61 -1.65
CA THR A 127 -9.31 5.37 -2.12
C THR A 127 -8.65 6.19 -1.01
N GLY A 128 -9.42 6.95 -0.25
CA GLY A 128 -8.88 7.79 0.84
C GLY A 128 -8.23 6.97 1.96
N THR A 129 -8.85 5.87 2.36
CA THR A 129 -8.33 4.96 3.39
C THR A 129 -7.09 4.23 2.88
N ALA A 130 -7.09 3.73 1.65
CA ALA A 130 -5.95 3.05 1.04
C ALA A 130 -4.72 3.98 0.92
N ILE A 131 -4.94 5.25 0.55
CA ILE A 131 -3.90 6.29 0.51
C ILE A 131 -3.35 6.55 1.92
N ARG A 132 -4.22 6.72 2.91
CA ARG A 132 -3.78 6.89 4.30
C ARG A 132 -2.92 5.72 4.77
N ILE A 133 -3.33 4.50 4.48
CA ILE A 133 -2.62 3.28 4.88
C ILE A 133 -1.20 3.24 4.29
N ILE A 134 -1.04 3.46 2.98
CA ILE A 134 0.29 3.39 2.37
C ILE A 134 1.20 4.51 2.87
N PHE A 135 0.73 5.74 2.97
CA PHE A 135 1.55 6.85 3.48
C PHE A 135 1.93 6.65 4.94
N GLU A 136 0.96 6.45 5.83
CA GLU A 136 1.23 6.32 7.26
C GLU A 136 2.03 5.06 7.58
N GLY A 137 1.72 3.95 6.90
CA GLY A 137 2.45 2.70 7.04
C GLY A 137 3.94 2.84 6.71
N MET A 138 4.26 3.48 5.59
CA MET A 138 5.64 3.68 5.16
C MET A 138 6.37 4.79 5.93
N ILE A 139 5.70 5.86 6.30
CA ILE A 139 6.29 6.97 7.05
C ILE A 139 6.58 6.57 8.49
N LYS A 140 5.63 5.86 9.14
CA LYS A 140 5.71 5.49 10.55
C LYS A 140 6.37 4.12 10.78
N GLY A 141 6.60 3.35 9.70
CA GLY A 141 7.17 1.99 9.78
C GLY A 141 6.18 0.96 10.34
N ILE A 142 4.87 1.14 10.11
CA ILE A 142 3.83 0.30 10.71
C ILE A 142 3.93 -1.15 10.20
N PHE A 143 4.39 -1.38 8.97
CA PHE A 143 4.40 -2.71 8.35
C PHE A 143 5.50 -3.61 8.92
N THR A 144 6.74 -3.11 8.97
CA THR A 144 7.91 -3.93 9.34
C THR A 144 8.83 -3.28 10.38
N GLY A 145 8.47 -2.10 10.88
CA GLY A 145 9.34 -1.26 11.72
C GLY A 145 10.31 -0.39 10.92
N LYS A 146 10.40 -0.58 9.58
CA LYS A 146 11.24 0.24 8.70
C LYS A 146 10.42 1.35 8.06
N LYS A 147 11.01 2.53 7.91
CA LYS A 147 10.37 3.76 7.40
C LYS A 147 11.07 4.27 6.16
N LEU A 148 10.38 5.09 5.39
CA LEU A 148 10.96 5.75 4.22
C LEU A 148 12.23 6.52 4.57
N SER A 149 12.26 7.22 5.70
CA SER A 149 13.43 8.01 6.14
C SER A 149 14.68 7.19 6.42
N ASP A 150 14.55 5.89 6.73
CA ASP A 150 15.67 5.01 7.04
C ASP A 150 16.56 4.72 5.81
N TYR A 151 16.06 5.02 4.63
CA TYR A 151 16.72 4.75 3.36
C TYR A 151 17.21 6.01 2.63
N ASN A 152 17.10 7.17 3.27
CA ASN A 152 17.75 8.38 2.78
C ASN A 152 19.27 8.22 2.87
N LYS A 153 19.99 8.58 1.80
CA LYS A 153 21.45 8.61 1.76
C LYS A 153 21.93 10.06 1.69
N SER A 154 23.23 10.27 1.90
CA SER A 154 23.86 11.59 1.69
C SER A 154 23.69 12.07 0.24
N ILE A 155 23.67 11.14 -0.71
CA ILE A 155 23.35 11.40 -2.11
C ILE A 155 22.30 10.37 -2.54
N GLY A 156 21.06 10.85 -2.81
CA GLY A 156 19.94 10.03 -3.31
C GLY A 156 19.24 9.18 -2.26
N TYR A 157 18.73 8.03 -2.69
CA TYR A 157 17.85 7.16 -1.90
C TYR A 157 18.18 5.67 -2.15
N ASP A 158 18.12 4.84 -1.10
CA ASP A 158 18.39 3.41 -1.21
C ASP A 158 17.15 2.61 -1.67
N PHE A 159 16.81 2.73 -2.91
CA PHE A 159 15.65 2.03 -3.50
C PHE A 159 15.74 0.50 -3.35
N VAL A 160 16.93 -0.08 -3.39
CA VAL A 160 17.13 -1.54 -3.32
C VAL A 160 16.75 -2.07 -1.93
N ASN A 161 17.23 -1.41 -0.87
CA ASN A 161 16.95 -1.87 0.49
C ASN A 161 15.60 -1.36 1.03
N ALA A 162 15.02 -0.33 0.43
CA ALA A 162 13.71 0.21 0.82
C ALA A 162 12.58 -0.83 0.72
N ARG A 163 12.75 -1.92 -0.07
CA ARG A 163 11.80 -3.06 -0.09
C ARG A 163 11.50 -3.63 1.30
N ARG A 164 12.41 -3.48 2.26
CA ARG A 164 12.24 -3.91 3.66
C ARG A 164 11.17 -3.11 4.42
N ILE A 165 10.63 -2.04 3.82
CA ILE A 165 9.52 -1.28 4.41
C ILE A 165 8.23 -2.10 4.37
N ILE A 166 8.06 -2.91 3.32
CA ILE A 166 6.85 -3.72 3.12
C ILE A 166 7.08 -5.20 3.45
N ASN A 167 8.28 -5.73 3.15
CA ASN A 167 8.62 -7.17 3.28
C ASN A 167 9.86 -7.40 4.14
#